data_c4c031a1142141dedc91fbc4c08bbbec
#
_entry.id   c4c031a1142141dedc91fbc4c08bbbec
#
_cell.length_a   1.000
_cell.length_b   1.000
_cell.length_c   1.000
_cell.angle_alpha   90.00
_cell.angle_beta   90.00
_cell.angle_gamma   90.00
#
_symmetry.space_group_name_H-M   'P 1'
#
loop_
_entity.id
_entity.type
_entity.pdbx_description
1 polymer ?
#
loop_
_entity_poly.entity_id
_entity_poly.type
_entity_poly.pdbx_seq_one_letter_code
_entity_poly.pdbx_strand_id
1 'polypeptide(L)'
;MRVSDFPIFTLKDNPSDAEIVSHKLMIRAGLIRKISSGQYSWLPIGMRVLEKIQQIIRSELNNIGCMEISMPLVQPSELWKESGRWDKYGPELLRFKDRNDRDFCFGPTFEEVVTDLVRKDVSSYKQLPCLLYTSPSPRD
;
A
#
# COMPACT_ATOMS: atom_id res chain seq x y z
N MET A 1 3.53 25.25 14.00
CA MET A 1 2.24 24.76 14.54
C MET A 1 2.41 24.62 16.04
N ARG A 2 1.48 25.16 16.83
CA ARG A 2 1.49 24.99 18.29
C ARG A 2 0.88 23.65 18.66
N VAL A 3 1.35 23.03 19.74
CA VAL A 3 0.79 21.76 20.23
C VAL A 3 -0.69 21.92 20.61
N SER A 4 -1.09 23.11 21.12
CA SER A 4 -2.49 23.44 21.40
C SER A 4 -3.43 23.36 20.19
N ASP A 5 -2.89 23.56 19.01
CA ASP A 5 -3.65 23.61 17.75
C ASP A 5 -3.62 22.26 17.00
N PHE A 6 -2.95 21.26 17.59
CA PHE A 6 -2.78 19.95 16.98
C PHE A 6 -3.63 18.90 17.72
N PRO A 7 -4.57 18.23 17.06
CA PRO A 7 -5.44 17.26 17.70
C PRO A 7 -4.66 16.01 18.10
N ILE A 8 -4.48 15.79 19.40
CA ILE A 8 -3.84 14.61 19.98
C ILE A 8 -4.91 13.81 20.72
N PHE A 9 -5.25 12.65 20.19
CA PHE A 9 -6.32 11.78 20.70
C PHE A 9 -5.75 10.59 21.47
N THR A 10 -5.22 10.82 22.67
CA THR A 10 -4.71 9.74 23.51
C THR A 10 -5.82 9.03 24.28
N LEU A 11 -5.59 7.74 24.61
CA LEU A 11 -6.46 6.95 25.47
C LEU A 11 -5.69 6.46 26.70
N LYS A 12 -6.38 6.44 27.85
CA LYS A 12 -5.82 5.92 29.11
C LYS A 12 -5.85 4.40 29.15
N ASP A 13 -6.94 3.83 28.71
CA ASP A 13 -7.20 2.40 28.81
C ASP A 13 -6.55 1.62 27.67
N ASN A 14 -6.19 0.37 27.95
CA ASN A 14 -5.75 -0.57 26.93
C ASN A 14 -6.97 -1.05 26.14
N PRO A 15 -6.90 -1.03 24.79
CA PRO A 15 -7.94 -1.64 23.98
C PRO A 15 -8.01 -3.14 24.25
N SER A 16 -9.21 -3.66 24.49
CA SER A 16 -9.46 -5.06 24.85
C SER A 16 -9.11 -6.04 23.73
N ASP A 17 -9.13 -5.57 22.50
CA ASP A 17 -8.94 -6.35 21.28
C ASP A 17 -7.52 -6.23 20.68
N ALA A 18 -6.62 -5.53 21.36
CA ALA A 18 -5.22 -5.43 20.96
C ALA A 18 -4.35 -6.36 21.82
N GLU A 19 -3.75 -7.37 21.20
CA GLU A 19 -2.85 -8.31 21.89
C GLU A 19 -1.40 -7.83 21.87
N ILE A 20 -0.94 -7.34 20.72
CA ILE A 20 0.45 -6.94 20.47
C ILE A 20 0.75 -5.58 21.13
N VAL A 21 1.89 -5.48 21.80
CA VAL A 21 2.30 -4.27 22.53
C VAL A 21 2.35 -3.02 21.62
N SER A 22 2.92 -3.14 20.43
CA SER A 22 2.97 -2.04 19.46
C SER A 22 1.59 -1.56 19.06
N HIS A 23 0.66 -2.46 18.81
CA HIS A 23 -0.74 -2.13 18.49
C HIS A 23 -1.43 -1.38 19.64
N LYS A 24 -1.26 -1.87 20.89
CA LYS A 24 -1.77 -1.17 22.08
C LYS A 24 -1.24 0.24 22.19
N LEU A 25 0.07 0.42 22.00
CA LEU A 25 0.72 1.72 22.08
C LEU A 25 0.27 2.66 20.96
N MET A 26 0.13 2.18 19.73
CA MET A 26 -0.35 2.99 18.60
C MET A 26 -1.78 3.50 18.85
N ILE A 27 -2.68 2.67 19.35
CA ILE A 27 -4.05 3.08 19.67
C ILE A 27 -4.05 4.07 20.84
N ARG A 28 -3.34 3.79 21.92
CA ARG A 28 -3.27 4.65 23.11
C ARG A 28 -2.64 6.00 22.81
N ALA A 29 -1.57 6.03 22.04
CA ALA A 29 -0.90 7.26 21.65
C ALA A 29 -1.69 8.09 20.61
N GLY A 30 -2.79 7.58 20.11
CA GLY A 30 -3.61 8.28 19.13
C GLY A 30 -2.98 8.33 17.73
N LEU A 31 -2.25 7.28 17.35
CA LEU A 31 -1.71 7.16 16.00
C LEU A 31 -2.76 6.58 15.03
N ILE A 32 -3.55 5.63 15.52
CA ILE A 32 -4.56 4.93 14.72
C ILE A 32 -5.89 4.80 15.47
N ARG A 33 -6.97 4.60 14.71
CA ARG A 33 -8.30 4.19 15.22
C ARG A 33 -8.86 3.07 14.39
N LYS A 34 -9.36 2.03 15.04
CA LYS A 34 -10.01 0.89 14.39
C LYS A 34 -11.36 1.29 13.81
N ILE A 35 -11.63 0.88 12.58
CA ILE A 35 -12.93 0.97 11.92
C ILE A 35 -13.61 -0.40 11.96
N SER A 36 -12.89 -1.43 11.52
CA SER A 36 -13.33 -2.82 11.56
C SER A 36 -12.12 -3.74 11.76
N SER A 37 -12.31 -5.05 11.77
CA SER A 37 -11.20 -6.00 11.86
C SER A 37 -10.23 -5.79 10.70
N GLY A 38 -8.95 -5.56 11.02
CA GLY A 38 -7.90 -5.30 10.03
C GLY A 38 -7.94 -3.91 9.38
N GLN A 39 -8.91 -3.05 9.69
CA GLN A 39 -9.05 -1.72 9.08
C GLN A 39 -8.90 -0.61 10.10
N TYR A 40 -8.01 0.32 9.83
CA TYR A 40 -7.67 1.44 10.72
C TYR A 40 -7.61 2.76 9.97
N SER A 41 -8.07 3.83 10.64
CA SER A 41 -7.77 5.19 10.23
C SER A 41 -6.49 5.64 10.88
N TRP A 42 -5.59 6.22 10.09
CA TRP A 42 -4.41 6.90 10.59
C TRP A 42 -4.79 8.31 11.06
N LEU A 43 -4.44 8.64 12.28
CA LEU A 43 -4.66 9.96 12.86
C LEU A 43 -3.47 10.89 12.57
N PRO A 44 -3.60 12.21 12.78
CA PRO A 44 -2.57 13.17 12.37
C PRO A 44 -1.15 12.88 12.87
N ILE A 45 -0.98 12.41 14.11
CA ILE A 45 0.33 11.99 14.62
C ILE A 45 0.83 10.74 13.92
N GLY A 46 -0.06 9.75 13.72
CA GLY A 46 0.26 8.53 13.02
C GLY A 46 0.72 8.79 11.59
N MET A 47 0.02 9.68 10.87
CA MET A 47 0.41 10.08 9.52
C MET A 47 1.82 10.69 9.48
N ARG A 48 2.17 11.55 10.44
CA ARG A 48 3.53 12.13 10.51
C ARG A 48 4.62 11.08 10.73
N VAL A 49 4.33 10.05 11.54
CA VAL A 49 5.26 8.94 11.75
C VAL A 49 5.41 8.13 10.47
N LEU A 50 4.29 7.78 9.84
CA LEU A 50 4.27 7.04 8.57
C LEU A 50 5.03 7.76 7.46
N GLU A 51 4.80 9.07 7.29
CA GLU A 51 5.50 9.89 6.31
C GLU A 51 7.02 9.92 6.54
N LYS A 52 7.47 9.99 7.80
CA LYS A 52 8.91 9.93 8.11
C LYS A 52 9.52 8.58 7.72
N ILE A 53 8.82 7.48 8.01
CA ILE A 53 9.29 6.15 7.62
C ILE A 53 9.36 6.04 6.10
N GLN A 54 8.32 6.48 5.39
CA GLN A 54 8.29 6.49 3.94
C GLN A 54 9.41 7.34 3.34
N GLN A 55 9.72 8.51 3.94
CA GLN A 55 10.83 9.35 3.48
C GLN A 55 12.18 8.67 3.63
N ILE A 56 12.41 7.94 4.72
CA ILE A 56 13.65 7.17 4.91
C ILE A 56 13.75 6.10 3.83
N ILE A 57 12.69 5.31 3.62
CA ILE A 57 12.67 4.26 2.60
C ILE A 57 12.91 4.85 1.20
N ARG A 58 12.23 5.95 0.85
CA ARG A 58 12.44 6.63 -0.44
C ARG A 58 13.87 7.09 -0.63
N SER A 59 14.45 7.69 0.42
CA SER A 59 15.83 8.15 0.37
C SER A 59 16.80 7.01 0.09
N GLU A 60 16.67 5.89 0.81
CA GLU A 60 17.54 4.74 0.63
C GLU A 60 17.37 4.10 -0.76
N LEU A 61 16.15 3.93 -1.23
CA LEU A 61 15.88 3.37 -2.55
C LEU A 61 16.39 4.28 -3.68
N ASN A 62 16.19 5.60 -3.56
CA ASN A 62 16.70 6.56 -4.53
C ASN A 62 18.23 6.60 -4.56
N ASN A 63 18.91 6.46 -3.41
CA ASN A 63 20.37 6.43 -3.32
C ASN A 63 20.98 5.24 -4.08
N ILE A 64 20.28 4.13 -4.20
CA ILE A 64 20.74 2.97 -4.99
C ILE A 64 20.22 2.99 -6.45
N GLY A 65 19.61 4.11 -6.88
CA GLY A 65 19.15 4.30 -8.25
C GLY A 65 17.79 3.70 -8.58
N CYS A 66 16.97 3.36 -7.58
CA CYS A 66 15.57 2.98 -7.81
C CYS A 66 14.73 4.20 -8.18
N MET A 67 13.72 3.98 -9.00
CA MET A 67 12.76 5.00 -9.42
C MET A 67 11.37 4.68 -8.86
N GLU A 68 10.77 5.67 -8.19
CA GLU A 68 9.42 5.53 -7.66
C GLU A 68 8.39 5.62 -8.78
N ILE A 69 7.45 4.67 -8.79
CA ILE A 69 6.27 4.71 -9.67
C ILE A 69 5.00 4.55 -8.83
N SER A 70 3.90 5.07 -9.33
CA SER A 70 2.57 4.89 -8.73
C SER A 70 1.70 4.10 -9.67
N MET A 71 1.18 2.98 -9.19
CA MET A 71 0.35 2.08 -9.98
C MET A 71 -1.06 2.01 -9.39
N PRO A 72 -2.11 1.80 -10.22
CA PRO A 72 -3.49 1.74 -9.76
C PRO A 72 -3.74 0.47 -8.94
N LEU A 73 -4.39 0.63 -7.80
CA LEU A 73 -4.83 -0.48 -6.95
C LEU A 73 -5.90 -1.33 -7.65
N VAL A 74 -6.79 -0.67 -8.39
CA VAL A 74 -7.80 -1.34 -9.22
C VAL A 74 -7.16 -1.74 -10.53
N GLN A 75 -7.15 -3.04 -10.81
CA GLN A 75 -6.45 -3.63 -11.95
C GLN A 75 -7.42 -4.38 -12.86
N PRO A 76 -7.26 -4.30 -14.19
CA PRO A 76 -8.11 -5.01 -15.13
C PRO A 76 -7.82 -6.52 -15.08
N SER A 77 -8.87 -7.32 -15.26
CA SER A 77 -8.76 -8.78 -15.21
C SER A 77 -7.87 -9.39 -16.29
N GLU A 78 -7.70 -8.69 -17.41
CA GLU A 78 -6.91 -9.14 -18.55
C GLU A 78 -5.46 -9.46 -18.19
N LEU A 79 -4.83 -8.59 -17.38
CA LEU A 79 -3.44 -8.80 -16.91
C LEU A 79 -3.33 -10.06 -16.06
N TRP A 80 -4.31 -10.28 -15.19
CA TRP A 80 -4.37 -11.43 -14.29
C TRP A 80 -4.72 -12.73 -15.02
N LYS A 81 -5.54 -12.64 -16.08
CA LYS A 81 -5.85 -13.77 -16.97
C LYS A 81 -4.64 -14.15 -17.81
N GLU A 82 -3.90 -13.16 -18.33
CA GLU A 82 -2.66 -13.38 -19.09
C GLU A 82 -1.59 -14.09 -18.25
N SER A 83 -1.39 -13.70 -17.00
CA SER A 83 -0.46 -14.37 -16.09
C SER A 83 -0.95 -15.72 -15.59
N GLY A 84 -2.22 -16.08 -15.85
CA GLY A 84 -2.88 -17.28 -15.35
C GLY A 84 -3.18 -17.23 -13.84
N ARG A 85 -3.01 -16.09 -13.19
CA ARG A 85 -3.25 -15.91 -11.74
C ARG A 85 -4.71 -15.58 -11.42
N TRP A 86 -5.50 -15.15 -12.40
CA TRP A 86 -6.91 -14.83 -12.18
C TRP A 86 -7.67 -15.96 -11.49
N ASP A 87 -7.55 -17.18 -11.97
CA ASP A 87 -8.23 -18.34 -11.42
C ASP A 87 -7.46 -18.99 -10.25
N LYS A 88 -6.13 -18.96 -10.31
CA LYS A 88 -5.25 -19.63 -9.34
C LYS A 88 -5.12 -18.90 -8.01
N TYR A 89 -5.34 -17.59 -7.97
CA TYR A 89 -5.14 -16.78 -6.76
C TYR A 89 -6.16 -17.09 -5.65
N GLY A 90 -7.31 -17.65 -6.03
CA GLY A 90 -8.34 -18.05 -5.06
C GLY A 90 -9.25 -16.91 -4.60
N PRO A 91 -9.96 -17.10 -3.46
CA PRO A 91 -10.95 -16.16 -2.95
C PRO A 91 -10.35 -14.87 -2.38
N GLU A 92 -9.05 -14.84 -2.08
CA GLU A 92 -8.34 -13.67 -1.56
C GLU A 92 -8.21 -12.54 -2.59
N LEU A 93 -8.30 -12.86 -3.87
CA LEU A 93 -8.37 -11.85 -4.92
C LEU A 93 -9.77 -11.24 -4.95
N LEU A 94 -9.92 -10.04 -4.44
CA LEU A 94 -11.18 -9.32 -4.45
C LEU A 94 -11.54 -8.88 -5.87
N ARG A 95 -12.48 -9.58 -6.47
CA ARG A 95 -12.96 -9.35 -7.84
C ARG A 95 -14.28 -8.59 -7.82
N PHE A 96 -14.47 -7.72 -8.78
CA PHE A 96 -15.71 -7.00 -8.98
C PHE A 96 -15.90 -6.62 -10.45
N LYS A 97 -17.10 -6.18 -10.80
CA LYS A 97 -17.41 -5.65 -12.12
C LYS A 97 -17.67 -4.16 -12.05
N ASP A 98 -17.26 -3.44 -13.09
CA ASP A 98 -17.62 -2.06 -13.24
C ASP A 98 -19.05 -1.90 -13.80
N ARG A 99 -19.52 -0.66 -13.93
CA ARG A 99 -20.84 -0.34 -14.50
C ARG A 99 -21.06 -0.80 -15.96
N ASN A 100 -19.98 -1.17 -16.65
CA ASN A 100 -20.02 -1.66 -18.03
C ASN A 100 -19.81 -3.19 -18.09
N ASP A 101 -19.98 -3.89 -16.97
CA ASP A 101 -19.83 -5.34 -16.81
C ASP A 101 -18.42 -5.88 -17.11
N ARG A 102 -17.38 -5.01 -17.00
CA ARG A 102 -15.99 -5.41 -17.17
C ARG A 102 -15.42 -5.91 -15.85
N ASP A 103 -14.67 -7.00 -15.89
CA ASP A 103 -14.04 -7.60 -14.72
C ASP A 103 -12.80 -6.80 -14.27
N PHE A 104 -12.73 -6.53 -12.99
CA PHE A 104 -11.60 -5.91 -12.29
C PHE A 104 -11.29 -6.65 -10.99
N CYS A 105 -10.12 -6.37 -10.43
CA CYS A 105 -9.79 -6.76 -9.07
C CYS A 105 -9.08 -5.64 -8.33
N PHE A 106 -9.10 -5.71 -6.99
CA PHE A 106 -8.13 -5.01 -6.15
C PHE A 106 -6.85 -5.84 -6.15
N GLY A 107 -5.80 -5.31 -6.81
CA GLY A 107 -4.54 -6.01 -6.92
C GLY A 107 -3.83 -6.12 -5.56
N PRO A 108 -3.66 -7.33 -5.02
CA PRO A 108 -2.90 -7.53 -3.79
C PRO A 108 -1.39 -7.33 -4.02
N THR A 109 -0.98 -7.31 -5.27
CA THR A 109 0.40 -7.09 -5.74
C THR A 109 0.40 -6.40 -7.09
N PHE A 110 1.56 -5.92 -7.54
CA PHE A 110 1.70 -5.14 -8.77
C PHE A 110 2.54 -5.82 -9.85
N GLU A 111 2.88 -7.09 -9.72
CA GLU A 111 3.74 -7.80 -10.67
C GLU A 111 3.17 -7.79 -12.09
N GLU A 112 1.86 -7.99 -12.26
CA GLU A 112 1.19 -7.93 -13.55
C GLU A 112 1.28 -6.54 -14.19
N VAL A 113 1.04 -5.50 -13.38
CA VAL A 113 1.03 -4.11 -13.86
C VAL A 113 2.44 -3.66 -14.22
N VAL A 114 3.44 -3.92 -13.38
CA VAL A 114 4.81 -3.51 -13.66
C VAL A 114 5.41 -4.26 -14.85
N THR A 115 5.06 -5.54 -15.00
CA THR A 115 5.50 -6.35 -16.15
C THR A 115 4.91 -5.80 -17.46
N ASP A 116 3.63 -5.44 -17.45
CA ASP A 116 2.97 -4.85 -18.61
C ASP A 116 3.57 -3.48 -18.97
N LEU A 117 3.87 -2.65 -17.96
CA LEU A 117 4.54 -1.37 -18.14
C LEU A 117 5.92 -1.56 -18.79
N VAL A 118 6.76 -2.43 -18.21
CA VAL A 118 8.12 -2.69 -18.72
C VAL A 118 8.07 -3.26 -20.13
N ARG A 119 7.15 -4.18 -20.42
CA ARG A 119 6.97 -4.76 -21.75
C ARG A 119 6.63 -3.72 -22.83
N LYS A 120 5.88 -2.68 -22.45
CA LYS A 120 5.44 -1.63 -23.38
C LYS A 120 6.49 -0.54 -23.58
N ASP A 121 7.23 -0.19 -22.54
CA ASP A 121 8.07 1.01 -22.52
C ASP A 121 9.58 0.71 -22.68
N VAL A 122 10.04 -0.48 -22.26
CA VAL A 122 11.46 -0.85 -22.40
C VAL A 122 11.68 -1.46 -23.78
N SER A 123 12.37 -0.73 -24.63
CA SER A 123 12.67 -1.11 -26.01
C SER A 123 14.09 -1.61 -26.25
N SER A 124 15.01 -1.45 -25.29
CA SER A 124 16.41 -1.84 -25.40
C SER A 124 16.97 -2.39 -24.10
N TYR A 125 17.81 -3.43 -24.20
CA TYR A 125 18.54 -3.97 -23.05
C TYR A 125 19.48 -2.95 -22.38
N LYS A 126 19.85 -1.88 -23.09
CA LYS A 126 20.69 -0.78 -22.54
C LYS A 126 19.95 0.05 -21.49
N GLN A 127 18.63 -0.07 -21.41
CA GLN A 127 17.81 0.57 -20.38
C GLN A 127 17.76 -0.25 -19.07
N LEU A 128 18.36 -1.41 -19.07
CA LEU A 128 18.46 -2.29 -17.91
C LEU A 128 19.84 -2.18 -17.24
N PRO A 129 19.96 -2.39 -15.91
CA PRO A 129 18.84 -2.69 -15.01
C PRO A 129 17.95 -1.46 -14.77
N CYS A 130 16.64 -1.70 -14.68
CA CYS A 130 15.64 -0.71 -14.31
C CYS A 130 15.03 -1.15 -12.97
N LEU A 131 15.35 -0.42 -11.90
CA LEU A 131 14.84 -0.71 -10.57
C LEU A 131 13.65 0.21 -10.28
N LEU A 132 12.46 -0.39 -10.23
CA LEU A 132 11.22 0.31 -9.96
C LEU A 132 10.66 -0.08 -8.59
N TYR A 133 10.09 0.87 -7.87
CA TYR A 133 9.39 0.61 -6.62
C TYR A 133 8.13 1.45 -6.51
N THR A 134 7.20 1.02 -5.65
CA THR A 134 6.02 1.79 -5.27
C THR A 134 5.98 1.99 -3.77
N SER A 135 5.52 3.14 -3.32
CA SER A 135 5.34 3.44 -1.89
C SER A 135 4.01 4.19 -1.69
N PRO A 136 3.13 3.71 -0.81
CA PRO A 136 3.26 2.47 -0.04
C PRO A 136 3.13 1.22 -0.93
N SER A 137 3.75 0.12 -0.51
CA SER A 137 3.55 -1.18 -1.12
C SER A 137 2.17 -1.73 -0.74
N PRO A 138 1.46 -2.48 -1.62
CA PRO A 138 0.19 -3.10 -1.26
C PRO A 138 0.32 -4.18 -0.18
N ARG A 139 1.54 -4.61 0.13
CA ARG A 139 1.83 -5.57 1.20
C ARG A 139 2.15 -4.92 2.56
N ASP A 140 2.29 -3.61 2.57
CA ASP A 140 2.54 -2.80 3.76
C ASP A 140 1.21 -2.23 4.29
#